data_d3fcdfb944f0da1ebeed82f6493dfc59
#
_entry.id   d3fcdfb944f0da1ebeed82f6493dfc59
#
_cell.length_a   1.000
_cell.length_b   1.000
_cell.length_c   1.000
_cell.angle_alpha   90.00
_cell.angle_beta   90.00
_cell.angle_gamma   90.00
#
_symmetry.space_group_name_H-M   'P 1'
#
loop_
_entity.id
_entity.type
_entity.pdbx_description
1 polymer ?
#
loop_
_entity_poly.entity_id
_entity_poly.type
_entity_poly.pdbx_seq_one_letter_code
_entity_poly.pdbx_strand_id
1 'polypeptide(L)'
;MRDFVDSRVIGGQQRISAHISFHTAGKLVLWPYAYTRKDLPSDMTAQDLAAFRAMGREMARTNGYRAMQSSSMYPSDGDMIDWMYARHRILSFTFELYPRSGGTKKAWYPNDEVIARENRRNRDAVLYLMGKARCPYQA
;
A
#
# COMPACT_ATOMS: atom_id res chain seq x y z
N MET A 1 5.59 -16.35 -1.24
CA MET A 1 4.51 -15.36 -1.40
C MET A 1 3.76 -15.56 -2.70
N ARG A 2 4.41 -15.58 -3.87
CA ARG A 2 3.76 -15.77 -5.18
C ARG A 2 2.82 -16.99 -5.20
N ASP A 3 3.33 -18.17 -4.88
CA ASP A 3 2.55 -19.42 -4.94
C ASP A 3 1.34 -19.42 -4.01
N PHE A 4 1.44 -18.72 -2.86
CA PHE A 4 0.29 -18.51 -1.98
C PHE A 4 -0.78 -17.64 -2.64
N VAL A 5 -0.40 -16.52 -3.26
CA VAL A 5 -1.35 -15.62 -3.93
C VAL A 5 -1.99 -16.30 -5.12
N ASP A 6 -1.19 -17.00 -5.95
CA ASP A 6 -1.67 -17.76 -7.11
C ASP A 6 -2.66 -18.86 -6.67
N SER A 7 -2.41 -19.53 -5.54
CA SER A 7 -3.33 -20.56 -5.00
C SER A 7 -4.67 -20.01 -4.49
N ARG A 8 -4.81 -18.68 -4.35
CA ARG A 8 -6.09 -18.04 -3.99
C ARG A 8 -6.97 -17.71 -5.18
N VAL A 9 -6.56 -18.04 -6.39
CA VAL A 9 -7.45 -18.02 -7.57
C VAL A 9 -8.31 -19.27 -7.58
N ILE A 10 -9.60 -19.14 -7.25
CA ILE A 10 -10.57 -20.23 -7.15
C ILE A 10 -11.67 -19.98 -8.16
N GLY A 11 -11.89 -20.94 -9.06
CA GLY A 11 -12.88 -20.80 -10.14
C GLY A 11 -12.59 -19.61 -11.07
N GLY A 12 -11.30 -19.31 -11.31
CA GLY A 12 -10.87 -18.18 -12.15
C GLY A 12 -10.93 -16.81 -11.47
N GLN A 13 -11.33 -16.76 -10.18
CA GLN A 13 -11.45 -15.51 -9.43
C GLN A 13 -10.43 -15.42 -8.30
N GLN A 14 -9.69 -14.33 -8.23
CA GLN A 14 -8.81 -14.02 -7.10
C GLN A 14 -9.64 -13.74 -5.84
N ARG A 15 -9.32 -14.42 -4.73
CA ARG A 15 -10.02 -14.30 -3.45
C ARG A 15 -9.40 -13.27 -2.51
N ILE A 16 -8.21 -12.80 -2.82
CA ILE A 16 -7.58 -11.67 -2.11
C ILE A 16 -7.94 -10.40 -2.87
N SER A 17 -8.64 -9.49 -2.23
CA SER A 17 -9.06 -8.22 -2.86
C SER A 17 -8.19 -7.03 -2.47
N ALA A 18 -7.54 -7.09 -1.31
CA ALA A 18 -6.71 -6.01 -0.79
C ALA A 18 -5.48 -6.55 -0.07
N HIS A 19 -4.40 -5.78 -0.05
CA HIS A 19 -3.12 -6.17 0.55
C HIS A 19 -2.38 -4.94 1.07
N ILE A 20 -1.63 -5.12 2.17
CA ILE A 20 -0.64 -4.16 2.67
C ILE A 20 0.71 -4.87 2.83
N SER A 21 1.76 -4.26 2.27
CA SER A 21 3.15 -4.58 2.59
C SER A 21 3.69 -3.52 3.55
N PHE A 22 4.22 -3.96 4.70
CA PHE A 22 4.80 -3.05 5.70
C PHE A 22 6.31 -2.98 5.54
N HIS A 23 6.80 -1.77 5.30
CA HIS A 23 8.21 -1.42 5.14
C HIS A 23 8.60 -0.32 6.13
N THR A 24 9.86 0.01 6.19
CA THR A 24 10.44 1.20 6.83
C THR A 24 11.52 1.81 5.93
N ALA A 25 11.56 3.12 5.85
CA ALA A 25 10.82 4.10 6.62
C ALA A 25 10.43 5.28 5.74
N GLY A 26 9.36 6.01 6.16
CA GLY A 26 8.95 7.16 5.36
C GLY A 26 7.72 7.90 5.89
N LYS A 27 6.87 7.22 6.66
CA LYS A 27 5.50 7.67 6.98
C LYS A 27 4.70 7.91 5.70
N LEU A 28 4.67 6.90 4.82
CA LEU A 28 3.99 6.97 3.54
C LEU A 28 2.97 5.83 3.41
N VAL A 29 1.92 6.10 2.64
CA VAL A 29 0.99 5.12 2.09
C VAL A 29 1.14 5.18 0.58
N LEU A 30 1.67 4.12 -0.01
CA LEU A 30 2.03 4.06 -1.41
C LEU A 30 1.09 3.12 -2.16
N TRP A 31 0.69 3.49 -3.39
CA TRP A 31 -0.07 2.65 -4.32
C TRP A 31 0.68 2.47 -5.64
N PRO A 32 0.32 1.45 -6.46
CA PRO A 32 0.91 1.23 -7.78
C PRO A 32 0.71 2.41 -8.74
N TYR A 33 1.57 2.59 -9.71
CA TYR A 33 2.71 1.72 -9.96
C TYR A 33 4.01 2.35 -9.49
N ALA A 34 4.98 1.49 -9.15
CA ALA A 34 6.34 1.90 -8.83
C ALA A 34 7.20 2.07 -10.09
N TYR A 35 7.00 1.22 -11.14
CA TYR A 35 7.84 1.21 -12.34
C TYR A 35 7.63 2.41 -13.25
N THR A 36 6.55 3.16 -13.14
CA THR A 36 6.23 4.28 -14.02
C THR A 36 5.65 5.48 -13.27
N ARG A 37 5.98 6.67 -13.75
CA ARG A 37 5.41 7.93 -13.25
C ARG A 37 4.08 8.32 -13.91
N LYS A 38 3.60 7.52 -14.87
CA LYS A 38 2.26 7.75 -15.43
C LYS A 38 1.22 7.46 -14.36
N ASP A 39 0.33 8.40 -14.16
CA ASP A 39 -0.80 8.24 -13.23
C ASP A 39 -1.73 7.10 -13.65
N LEU A 40 -2.03 7.02 -14.93
CA LEU A 40 -2.92 6.03 -15.52
C LEU A 40 -2.20 5.32 -16.69
N PRO A 41 -1.41 4.26 -16.40
CA PRO A 41 -0.85 3.39 -17.43
C PRO A 41 -1.95 2.58 -18.13
N SER A 42 -1.63 2.01 -19.30
CA SER A 42 -2.60 1.29 -20.15
C SER A 42 -3.25 0.05 -19.51
N ASP A 43 -2.61 -0.52 -18.50
CA ASP A 43 -3.07 -1.71 -17.77
C ASP A 43 -3.78 -1.39 -16.44
N MET A 44 -3.97 -0.10 -16.12
CA MET A 44 -4.77 0.37 -14.98
C MET A 44 -6.05 1.04 -15.46
N THR A 45 -7.19 0.74 -14.84
CA THR A 45 -8.44 1.43 -15.13
C THR A 45 -8.54 2.75 -14.34
N ALA A 46 -9.30 3.70 -14.88
CA ALA A 46 -9.58 4.96 -14.18
C ALA A 46 -10.31 4.73 -12.84
N GLN A 47 -11.15 3.69 -12.78
CA GLN A 47 -11.87 3.29 -11.56
C GLN A 47 -10.90 2.77 -10.51
N ASP A 48 -9.93 1.93 -10.89
CA ASP A 48 -8.91 1.42 -9.97
C ASP A 48 -8.02 2.54 -9.44
N LEU A 49 -7.59 3.46 -10.32
CA LEU A 49 -6.82 4.63 -9.90
C LEU A 49 -7.59 5.48 -8.88
N ALA A 50 -8.89 5.70 -9.13
CA ALA A 50 -9.74 6.44 -8.19
C ALA A 50 -9.85 5.72 -6.84
N ALA A 51 -10.01 4.38 -6.85
CA ALA A 51 -10.05 3.56 -5.64
C ALA A 51 -8.72 3.62 -4.88
N PHE A 52 -7.58 3.45 -5.57
CA PHE A 52 -6.26 3.60 -4.95
C PHE A 52 -6.07 4.96 -4.28
N ARG A 53 -6.43 6.03 -4.98
CA ARG A 53 -6.30 7.39 -4.46
C ARG A 53 -7.20 7.64 -3.25
N ALA A 54 -8.47 7.21 -3.32
CA ALA A 54 -9.42 7.38 -2.23
C ALA A 54 -8.99 6.60 -0.99
N MET A 55 -8.70 5.31 -1.15
CA MET A 55 -8.30 4.43 -0.05
C MET A 55 -6.95 4.83 0.54
N GLY A 56 -5.96 5.12 -0.30
CA GLY A 56 -4.64 5.56 0.14
C GLY A 56 -4.69 6.86 0.95
N ARG A 57 -5.47 7.84 0.50
CA ARG A 57 -5.65 9.11 1.21
C ARG A 57 -6.38 8.92 2.53
N GLU A 58 -7.41 8.09 2.57
CA GLU A 58 -8.15 7.84 3.81
C GLU A 58 -7.27 7.12 4.85
N MET A 59 -6.53 6.09 4.45
CA MET A 59 -5.58 5.42 5.33
C MET A 59 -4.51 6.39 5.85
N ALA A 60 -3.98 7.26 4.98
CA ALA A 60 -3.00 8.27 5.37
C ALA A 60 -3.58 9.33 6.32
N ARG A 61 -4.86 9.67 6.17
CA ARG A 61 -5.56 10.57 7.10
C ARG A 61 -5.65 9.97 8.51
N THR A 62 -5.93 8.68 8.62
CA THR A 62 -6.08 8.01 9.93
C THR A 62 -4.76 7.87 10.66
N ASN A 63 -3.66 7.60 9.96
CA ASN A 63 -2.35 7.38 10.58
C ASN A 63 -1.41 8.59 10.56
N GLY A 64 -1.82 9.70 9.94
CA GLY A 64 -1.01 10.91 9.81
C GLY A 64 0.20 10.75 8.88
N TYR A 65 0.10 9.84 7.90
CA TYR A 65 1.08 9.62 6.86
C TYR A 65 0.76 10.45 5.60
N ARG A 66 1.64 10.42 4.61
CA ARG A 66 1.40 11.01 3.31
C ARG A 66 1.08 9.92 2.29
N ALA A 67 0.02 10.11 1.52
CA ALA A 67 -0.40 9.18 0.47
C ALA A 67 0.10 9.63 -0.91
N MET A 68 0.68 8.73 -1.70
CA MET A 68 1.16 9.03 -3.04
C MET A 68 1.40 7.76 -3.85
N GLN A 69 1.52 7.93 -5.18
CA GLN A 69 1.98 6.83 -6.05
C GLN A 69 3.43 6.46 -5.70
N SER A 70 3.74 5.16 -5.70
CA SER A 70 5.05 4.63 -5.29
C SER A 70 6.20 5.25 -6.10
N SER A 71 6.05 5.37 -7.43
CA SER A 71 7.05 5.99 -8.31
C SER A 71 7.34 7.47 -8.01
N SER A 72 6.48 8.16 -7.25
CA SER A 72 6.74 9.53 -6.79
C SER A 72 7.82 9.60 -5.71
N MET A 73 8.08 8.50 -5.02
CA MET A 73 9.24 8.38 -4.12
C MET A 73 10.51 8.18 -4.96
N TYR A 74 10.54 7.13 -5.74
CA TYR A 74 11.49 6.84 -6.82
C TYR A 74 10.93 5.71 -7.70
N PRO A 75 11.22 5.67 -9.01
CA PRO A 75 10.84 4.54 -9.84
C PRO A 75 11.63 3.29 -9.44
N SER A 76 10.95 2.15 -9.39
CA SER A 76 11.56 0.84 -9.11
C SER A 76 10.82 -0.28 -9.84
N ASP A 77 11.58 -1.28 -10.28
CA ASP A 77 11.04 -2.49 -10.91
C ASP A 77 10.94 -3.64 -9.89
N GLY A 78 10.02 -4.58 -10.14
CA GLY A 78 9.89 -5.77 -9.31
C GLY A 78 9.18 -5.54 -7.98
N ASP A 79 8.48 -4.44 -7.82
CA ASP A 79 7.74 -4.13 -6.61
C ASP A 79 6.55 -5.09 -6.44
N MET A 80 6.33 -5.55 -5.20
CA MET A 80 5.24 -6.49 -4.88
C MET A 80 3.87 -5.90 -5.18
N ILE A 81 3.64 -4.62 -4.87
CA ILE A 81 2.33 -4.00 -5.10
C ILE A 81 2.00 -3.90 -6.58
N ASP A 82 2.99 -3.67 -7.42
CA ASP A 82 2.84 -3.66 -8.88
C ASP A 82 2.42 -5.03 -9.40
N TRP A 83 3.11 -6.10 -8.97
CA TRP A 83 2.78 -7.47 -9.33
C TRP A 83 1.39 -7.89 -8.85
N MET A 84 1.05 -7.59 -7.59
CA MET A 84 -0.26 -7.89 -7.01
C MET A 84 -1.40 -7.28 -7.84
N TYR A 85 -1.24 -6.02 -8.21
CA TYR A 85 -2.26 -5.34 -9.00
C TYR A 85 -2.24 -5.77 -10.47
N ALA A 86 -1.09 -5.74 -11.14
CA ALA A 86 -1.01 -6.04 -12.58
C ALA A 86 -1.49 -7.47 -12.89
N ARG A 87 -1.10 -8.46 -12.06
CA ARG A 87 -1.40 -9.88 -12.29
C ARG A 87 -2.77 -10.30 -11.75
N HIS A 88 -3.19 -9.74 -10.62
CA HIS A 88 -4.32 -10.26 -9.85
C HIS A 88 -5.42 -9.24 -9.57
N ARG A 89 -5.23 -7.98 -9.95
CA ARG A 89 -6.15 -6.86 -9.64
C ARG A 89 -6.40 -6.69 -8.14
N ILE A 90 -5.44 -7.08 -7.31
CA ILE A 90 -5.49 -6.86 -5.87
C ILE A 90 -5.16 -5.40 -5.59
N LEU A 91 -6.00 -4.70 -4.84
CA LEU A 91 -5.71 -3.33 -4.40
C LEU A 91 -4.63 -3.38 -3.31
N SER A 92 -3.38 -3.25 -3.75
CA SER A 92 -2.19 -3.45 -2.94
C SER A 92 -1.53 -2.12 -2.59
N PHE A 93 -1.12 -1.97 -1.32
CA PHE A 93 -0.47 -0.78 -0.79
C PHE A 93 0.83 -1.14 -0.09
N THR A 94 1.81 -0.22 -0.13
CA THR A 94 2.97 -0.27 0.75
C THR A 94 2.87 0.82 1.80
N PHE A 95 3.05 0.45 3.07
CA PHE A 95 3.20 1.39 4.16
C PHE A 95 4.68 1.51 4.50
N GLU A 96 5.25 2.67 4.24
CA GLU A 96 6.55 3.05 4.78
C GLU A 96 6.32 3.60 6.20
N LEU A 97 6.62 2.78 7.20
CA LEU A 97 6.33 3.09 8.59
C LEU A 97 7.23 4.22 9.14
N TYR A 98 7.02 4.56 10.41
CA TYR A 98 7.93 5.42 11.18
C TYR A 98 9.35 4.81 11.23
N PRO A 99 10.41 5.64 11.21
CA PRO A 99 10.44 7.10 11.22
C PRO A 99 10.22 7.73 9.83
N ARG A 100 10.06 9.05 9.79
CA ARG A 100 10.08 9.80 8.53
C ARG A 100 11.48 9.68 7.92
N SER A 101 11.57 9.33 6.65
CA SER A 101 12.84 9.22 5.93
C SER A 101 13.61 10.55 5.91
N GLY A 102 14.91 10.46 5.86
CA GLY A 102 15.83 11.61 5.84
C GLY A 102 16.37 11.92 7.22
N GLY A 103 17.63 11.60 7.46
CA GLY A 103 18.29 11.82 8.74
C GLY A 103 19.54 10.96 8.92
N THR A 104 20.11 11.02 10.10
CA THR A 104 21.27 10.21 10.51
C THR A 104 20.92 8.72 10.61
N LYS A 105 21.90 7.83 10.65
CA LYS A 105 21.69 6.39 10.91
C LYS A 105 20.77 6.14 12.11
N LYS A 106 20.84 6.97 13.16
CA LYS A 106 20.00 6.88 14.36
C LYS A 106 18.50 7.06 14.05
N ALA A 107 18.15 7.80 13.00
CA ALA A 107 16.74 7.98 12.59
C ALA A 107 16.15 6.70 11.97
N TRP A 108 16.96 5.79 11.44
CA TRP A 108 16.52 4.50 10.88
C TRP A 108 16.29 3.42 11.94
N TYR A 109 16.85 3.61 13.12
CA TYR A 109 16.74 2.66 14.22
C TYR A 109 16.19 3.39 15.47
N PRO A 110 14.87 3.69 15.46
CA PRO A 110 14.24 4.31 16.62
C PRO A 110 14.27 3.36 17.82
N ASN A 111 14.19 3.93 19.02
CA ASN A 111 14.12 3.15 20.25
C ASN A 111 12.83 2.30 20.30
N ASP A 112 12.86 1.18 20.99
CA ASP A 112 11.76 0.22 21.09
C ASP A 112 10.49 0.80 21.74
N GLU A 113 10.63 1.84 22.54
CA GLU A 113 9.51 2.55 23.18
C GLU A 113 8.50 3.12 22.18
N VAL A 114 8.88 3.31 20.91
CA VAL A 114 7.96 3.80 19.88
C VAL A 114 7.04 2.71 19.32
N ILE A 115 7.37 1.42 19.48
CA ILE A 115 6.68 0.30 18.84
C ILE A 115 5.18 0.32 19.14
N ALA A 116 4.82 0.35 20.42
CA ALA A 116 3.41 0.35 20.82
C ALA A 116 2.62 1.55 20.30
N ARG A 117 3.26 2.72 20.24
CA ARG A 117 2.66 3.94 19.69
C ARG A 117 2.45 3.82 18.18
N GLU A 118 3.45 3.37 17.46
CA GLU A 118 3.38 3.30 15.99
C GLU A 118 2.47 2.15 15.52
N ASN A 119 2.37 1.05 16.24
CA ASN A 119 1.37 0.03 15.99
C ASN A 119 -0.06 0.56 16.17
N ARG A 120 -0.33 1.28 17.25
CA ARG A 120 -1.64 1.94 17.44
C ARG A 120 -1.94 2.95 16.36
N ARG A 121 -0.94 3.72 15.91
CA ARG A 121 -1.08 4.71 14.85
C ARG A 121 -1.62 4.10 13.55
N ASN A 122 -1.15 2.90 13.19
CA ASN A 122 -1.51 2.26 11.92
C ASN A 122 -2.76 1.39 12.01
N ARG A 123 -3.29 1.13 13.22
CA ARG A 123 -4.43 0.24 13.45
C ARG A 123 -5.65 0.64 12.61
N ASP A 124 -6.06 1.89 12.67
CA ASP A 124 -7.31 2.34 12.03
C ASP A 124 -7.18 2.33 10.49
N ALA A 125 -6.00 2.61 9.95
CA ALA A 125 -5.72 2.46 8.52
C ALA A 125 -5.88 1.00 8.07
N VAL A 126 -5.37 0.03 8.84
CA VAL A 126 -5.50 -1.39 8.53
C VAL A 126 -6.96 -1.83 8.62
N LEU A 127 -7.66 -1.45 9.69
CA LEU A 127 -9.08 -1.79 9.87
C LEU A 127 -9.95 -1.18 8.75
N TYR A 128 -9.64 0.03 8.30
CA TYR A 128 -10.30 0.64 7.16
C TYR A 128 -10.15 -0.22 5.90
N LEU A 129 -8.91 -0.63 5.56
CA LEU A 129 -8.69 -1.47 4.38
C LEU A 129 -9.39 -2.83 4.50
N MET A 130 -9.35 -3.45 5.67
CA MET A 130 -10.09 -4.71 5.93
C MET A 130 -11.60 -4.54 5.70
N GLY A 131 -12.18 -3.42 6.14
CA GLY A 131 -13.60 -3.10 5.91
C GLY A 131 -13.92 -2.93 4.42
N LYS A 132 -13.00 -2.37 3.64
CA LYS A 132 -13.15 -2.20 2.19
C LYS A 132 -12.91 -3.47 1.38
N ALA A 133 -12.29 -4.50 1.95
CA ALA A 133 -11.91 -5.72 1.22
C ALA A 133 -13.10 -6.44 0.55
N ARG A 134 -14.33 -6.32 1.07
CA ARG A 134 -15.52 -6.92 0.45
C ARG A 134 -16.07 -6.14 -0.74
N CYS A 135 -15.97 -4.80 -0.68
CA CYS A 135 -16.52 -3.89 -1.70
C CYS A 135 -15.56 -2.69 -1.87
N PRO A 136 -14.41 -2.86 -2.51
CA PRO A 136 -13.37 -1.84 -2.54
C PRO A 136 -13.72 -0.60 -3.37
N TYR A 137 -14.70 -0.71 -4.28
CA TYR A 137 -15.13 0.38 -5.16
C TYR A 137 -16.34 1.17 -4.64
N GLN A 138 -16.86 0.82 -3.48
CA GLN A 138 -17.92 1.60 -2.84
C GLN A 138 -17.30 2.70 -1.95
N ALA A 139 -17.60 3.95 -2.28
CA ALA A 139 -17.21 5.11 -1.49
C ALA A 139 -17.91 5.13 -0.12
#